data_8b12f53baa83efdfaf6d9ab6bf8bbcd7
#
_entry.id   8b12f53baa83efdfaf6d9ab6bf8bbcd7
#
_cell.length_a   1.000
_cell.length_b   1.000
_cell.length_c   1.000
_cell.angle_alpha   90.00
_cell.angle_beta   90.00
_cell.angle_gamma   90.00
#
_symmetry.space_group_name_H-M   'P 1'
#
loop_
_entity.id
_entity.type
_entity.pdbx_description
1 polymer ?
#
loop_
_entity_poly.entity_id
_entity_poly.type
_entity_poly.pdbx_seq_one_letter_code
_entity_poly.pdbx_strand_id
1 'polypeptide(L)'
;MRLEEAAISPMDRGFLFGDGVYEVLALVDGVLRARDLHAARLTQSLRGIQLDVSVDAIFDSMDALIERSGLSDAKLYIQVTRGAAPTREHVFPTTIEPTVFLTASPFTAGALTPSRAIVRPDIRWHRNSIKSVSLLGNVLLAEEARQHGAAEAILHRDGEVTEASTSNVFLLAAGVLRTPPLSDAILPGITRHLVLELAEAHGLAIDESPVMIDELTAAETVFVTSSTRGLLPIVAIEPGGVIGDGIPSPQFENLQNAYQALLHHQ
;
A
#
# COMPACT_ATOMS: atom_id res chain seq x y z
N MET A 1 16.54 17.07 -12.20
CA MET A 1 15.67 18.02 -12.94
C MET A 1 14.49 18.37 -12.07
N ARG A 2 13.71 19.39 -12.38
CA ARG A 2 12.43 19.67 -11.73
C ARG A 2 11.35 18.77 -12.30
N LEU A 3 10.28 18.53 -11.52
CA LEU A 3 9.20 17.62 -11.97
C LEU A 3 8.51 18.13 -13.25
N GLU A 4 8.32 19.42 -13.39
CA GLU A 4 7.71 20.07 -14.58
C GLU A 4 8.58 19.96 -15.86
N GLU A 5 9.85 19.60 -15.70
CA GLU A 5 10.78 19.38 -16.81
C GLU A 5 10.86 17.91 -17.22
N ALA A 6 10.27 17.02 -16.40
CA ALA A 6 10.29 15.58 -16.68
C ALA A 6 9.41 15.26 -17.90
N ALA A 7 9.92 14.43 -18.80
CA ALA A 7 9.19 13.97 -19.97
C ALA A 7 9.26 12.46 -20.10
N ILE A 8 8.13 11.85 -20.30
CA ILE A 8 8.00 10.41 -20.58
C ILE A 8 7.50 10.25 -22.01
N SER A 9 8.10 9.31 -22.74
CA SER A 9 7.64 8.99 -24.09
C SER A 9 6.17 8.54 -24.08
N PRO A 10 5.31 9.04 -24.98
CA PRO A 10 3.96 8.51 -25.12
C PRO A 10 3.94 7.04 -25.56
N MET A 11 5.08 6.50 -26.03
CA MET A 11 5.25 5.09 -26.37
C MET A 11 5.77 4.26 -25.20
N ASP A 12 5.93 4.85 -24.01
CA ASP A 12 6.26 4.09 -22.79
C ASP A 12 5.15 3.09 -22.48
N ARG A 13 5.53 1.84 -22.25
CA ARG A 13 4.58 0.74 -22.03
C ARG A 13 3.83 0.87 -20.70
N GLY A 14 4.43 1.54 -19.71
CA GLY A 14 3.71 1.91 -18.49
C GLY A 14 2.55 2.85 -18.76
N PHE A 15 2.74 3.84 -19.65
CA PHE A 15 1.68 4.75 -20.07
C PHE A 15 0.63 4.05 -20.96
N LEU A 16 1.06 3.17 -21.88
CA LEU A 16 0.15 2.52 -22.85
C LEU A 16 -0.65 1.36 -22.26
N PHE A 17 -0.07 0.59 -21.32
CA PHE A 17 -0.58 -0.70 -20.88
C PHE A 17 -0.60 -0.89 -19.37
N GLY A 18 -0.03 0.03 -18.60
CA GLY A 18 0.25 -0.21 -17.19
C GLY A 18 1.33 -1.27 -16.96
N ASP A 19 2.25 -1.48 -17.94
CA ASP A 19 3.35 -2.45 -17.89
C ASP A 19 4.51 -1.89 -17.06
N GLY A 20 4.34 -1.94 -15.74
CA GLY A 20 5.29 -1.42 -14.77
C GLY A 20 4.86 -1.68 -13.33
N VAL A 21 5.76 -1.39 -12.42
CA VAL A 21 5.60 -1.54 -10.97
C VAL A 21 6.00 -0.27 -10.26
N TYR A 22 5.58 -0.11 -9.01
CA TYR A 22 5.90 1.09 -8.23
C TYR A 22 6.12 0.78 -6.75
N GLU A 23 6.76 1.71 -6.07
CA GLU A 23 6.85 1.75 -4.61
C GLU A 23 6.53 3.15 -4.09
N VAL A 24 6.02 3.20 -2.86
CA VAL A 24 5.81 4.43 -2.10
C VAL A 24 6.41 4.24 -0.72
N LEU A 25 7.37 5.09 -0.37
CA LEU A 25 8.08 5.03 0.89
C LEU A 25 7.90 6.34 1.65
N ALA A 26 8.04 6.27 2.97
CA ALA A 26 8.10 7.44 3.83
C ALA A 26 9.55 7.69 4.27
N LEU A 27 10.01 8.91 4.10
CA LEU A 27 11.19 9.47 4.77
C LEU A 27 10.65 10.22 6.00
N VAL A 28 11.13 9.90 7.18
CA VAL A 28 10.73 10.53 8.45
C VAL A 28 11.97 10.81 9.25
N ASP A 29 12.16 12.06 9.69
CA ASP A 29 13.35 12.52 10.42
C ASP A 29 14.68 12.19 9.69
N GLY A 30 14.67 12.23 8.34
CA GLY A 30 15.82 11.92 7.51
C GLY A 30 16.10 10.43 7.32
N VAL A 31 15.28 9.54 7.88
CA VAL A 31 15.44 8.09 7.78
C VAL A 31 14.40 7.48 6.82
N LEU A 32 14.88 6.73 5.84
CA LEU A 32 14.04 6.00 4.90
C LEU A 32 13.46 4.76 5.58
N ARG A 33 12.17 4.76 5.84
CA ARG A 33 11.51 3.70 6.60
C ARG A 33 11.38 2.39 5.83
N ALA A 34 11.73 1.28 6.51
CA ALA A 34 11.62 -0.08 6.00
C ALA A 34 12.26 -0.28 4.61
N ARG A 35 13.39 0.38 4.34
CA ARG A 35 14.11 0.38 3.05
C ARG A 35 14.24 -1.01 2.46
N ASP A 36 14.74 -1.97 3.25
CA ASP A 36 15.04 -3.32 2.77
C ASP A 36 13.78 -4.11 2.40
N LEU A 37 12.70 -3.93 3.16
CA LEU A 37 11.40 -4.56 2.86
C LEU A 37 10.81 -4.00 1.54
N HIS A 38 10.92 -2.68 1.31
CA HIS A 38 10.51 -2.06 0.05
C HIS A 38 11.36 -2.53 -1.12
N ALA A 39 12.68 -2.65 -0.96
CA ALA A 39 13.59 -3.16 -1.98
C ALA A 39 13.26 -4.62 -2.33
N ALA A 40 13.02 -5.46 -1.33
CA ALA A 40 12.61 -6.85 -1.53
C ALA A 40 11.28 -6.96 -2.29
N ARG A 41 10.27 -6.15 -1.93
CA ARG A 41 8.96 -6.15 -2.61
C ARG A 41 9.05 -5.60 -4.04
N LEU A 42 9.85 -4.56 -4.28
CA LEU A 42 10.12 -4.07 -5.64
C LEU A 42 10.74 -5.17 -6.50
N THR A 43 11.74 -5.89 -5.96
CA THR A 43 12.37 -7.04 -6.63
C THR A 43 11.34 -8.12 -6.97
N GLN A 44 10.46 -8.47 -6.03
CA GLN A 44 9.39 -9.44 -6.26
C GLN A 44 8.42 -8.97 -7.35
N SER A 45 8.01 -7.70 -7.32
CA SER A 45 7.11 -7.11 -8.30
C SER A 45 7.72 -7.07 -9.70
N LEU A 46 9.01 -6.70 -9.83
CA LEU A 46 9.76 -6.73 -11.09
C LEU A 46 9.83 -8.14 -11.67
N ARG A 47 10.14 -9.15 -10.84
CA ARG A 47 10.10 -10.57 -11.25
C ARG A 47 8.71 -10.99 -11.71
N GLY A 48 7.66 -10.51 -11.01
CA GLY A 48 6.26 -10.80 -11.34
C GLY A 48 5.83 -10.33 -12.73
N ILE A 49 6.44 -9.25 -13.24
CA ILE A 49 6.23 -8.73 -14.61
C ILE A 49 7.36 -9.12 -15.57
N GLN A 50 8.28 -10.01 -15.17
CA GLN A 50 9.42 -10.48 -15.97
C GLN A 50 10.29 -9.31 -16.50
N LEU A 51 10.62 -8.37 -15.62
CA LEU A 51 11.48 -7.23 -15.92
C LEU A 51 12.73 -7.28 -15.04
N ASP A 52 13.90 -7.33 -15.67
CA ASP A 52 15.18 -7.38 -14.97
C ASP A 52 15.78 -5.97 -14.88
N VAL A 53 15.84 -5.45 -13.66
CA VAL A 53 16.39 -4.12 -13.34
C VAL A 53 17.11 -4.21 -12.00
N SER A 54 18.27 -3.56 -11.88
CA SER A 54 19.01 -3.48 -10.63
C SER A 54 18.26 -2.63 -9.62
N VAL A 55 17.69 -3.27 -8.60
CA VAL A 55 17.00 -2.59 -7.48
C VAL A 55 17.99 -1.79 -6.65
N ASP A 56 19.22 -2.28 -6.48
CA ASP A 56 20.28 -1.54 -5.76
C ASP A 56 20.57 -0.20 -6.44
N ALA A 57 20.75 -0.17 -7.77
CA ALA A 57 20.97 1.06 -8.51
C ALA A 57 19.78 2.05 -8.44
N ILE A 58 18.55 1.53 -8.32
CA ILE A 58 17.36 2.36 -8.08
C ILE A 58 17.43 3.01 -6.70
N PHE A 59 17.78 2.25 -5.66
CA PHE A 59 17.88 2.77 -4.30
C PHE A 59 19.09 3.69 -4.11
N ASP A 60 20.22 3.46 -4.78
CA ASP A 60 21.35 4.41 -4.82
C ASP A 60 20.91 5.76 -5.44
N SER A 61 20.10 5.69 -6.51
CA SER A 61 19.52 6.89 -7.13
C SER A 61 18.51 7.59 -6.23
N MET A 62 17.76 6.82 -5.42
CA MET A 62 16.84 7.37 -4.43
C MET A 62 17.60 8.08 -3.30
N ASP A 63 18.68 7.49 -2.78
CA ASP A 63 19.53 8.10 -1.76
C ASP A 63 20.11 9.44 -2.26
N ALA A 64 20.61 9.49 -3.50
CA ALA A 64 21.06 10.72 -4.13
C ALA A 64 19.93 11.75 -4.32
N LEU A 65 18.69 11.30 -4.59
CA LEU A 65 17.52 12.19 -4.68
C LEU A 65 17.15 12.78 -3.31
N ILE A 66 17.18 11.98 -2.25
CA ILE A 66 16.94 12.42 -0.86
C ILE A 66 17.94 13.49 -0.49
N GLU A 67 19.23 13.24 -0.67
CA GLU A 67 20.31 14.21 -0.38
C GLU A 67 20.08 15.52 -1.13
N ARG A 68 19.82 15.46 -2.43
CA ARG A 68 19.59 16.65 -3.27
C ARG A 68 18.31 17.40 -2.95
N SER A 69 17.29 16.72 -2.42
CA SER A 69 16.01 17.34 -2.06
C SER A 69 16.11 18.20 -0.81
N GLY A 70 17.02 17.87 0.10
CA GLY A 70 17.16 18.51 1.41
C GLY A 70 15.97 18.30 2.34
N LEU A 71 15.07 17.36 2.03
CA LEU A 71 13.90 17.07 2.84
C LEU A 71 14.25 16.08 3.95
N SER A 72 13.77 16.34 5.17
CA SER A 72 13.80 15.42 6.30
C SER A 72 12.55 14.52 6.33
N ASP A 73 11.43 15.04 5.82
CA ASP A 73 10.15 14.35 5.79
C ASP A 73 9.59 14.40 4.37
N ALA A 74 9.49 13.24 3.75
CA ALA A 74 9.09 13.14 2.35
C ALA A 74 8.30 11.87 2.06
N LYS A 75 7.37 11.98 1.13
CA LYS A 75 6.84 10.85 0.40
C LYS A 75 7.72 10.62 -0.83
N LEU A 76 8.32 9.44 -0.90
CA LEU A 76 9.15 9.00 -2.01
C LEU A 76 8.33 8.07 -2.89
N TYR A 77 8.46 8.25 -4.19
CA TYR A 77 7.81 7.43 -5.20
C TYR A 77 8.84 6.87 -6.16
N ILE A 78 8.75 5.57 -6.40
CA ILE A 78 9.51 4.84 -7.41
C ILE A 78 8.53 4.27 -8.40
N GLN A 79 8.75 4.48 -9.70
CA GLN A 79 8.05 3.76 -10.75
C GLN A 79 9.07 3.20 -11.73
N VAL A 80 8.91 1.93 -12.07
CA VAL A 80 9.71 1.26 -13.08
C VAL A 80 8.76 0.69 -14.12
N THR A 81 8.87 1.15 -15.35
CA THR A 81 8.12 0.59 -16.48
C THR A 81 9.06 -0.22 -17.37
N ARG A 82 8.48 -1.04 -18.25
CA ARG A 82 9.28 -1.76 -19.26
C ARG A 82 9.95 -0.80 -20.25
N GLY A 83 9.54 0.47 -20.34
CA GLY A 83 10.11 1.49 -21.19
C GLY A 83 9.36 1.72 -22.50
N ALA A 84 9.93 2.56 -23.36
CA ALA A 84 9.31 2.99 -24.61
C ALA A 84 9.63 2.02 -25.76
N ALA A 85 8.60 1.43 -26.35
CA ALA A 85 8.72 0.55 -27.52
C ALA A 85 8.51 1.32 -28.84
N PRO A 86 9.12 0.88 -29.96
CA PRO A 86 8.93 1.54 -31.27
C PRO A 86 7.50 1.40 -31.82
N THR A 87 6.79 0.32 -31.42
CA THR A 87 5.43 0.01 -31.85
C THR A 87 4.53 -0.32 -30.67
N ARG A 88 3.20 -0.09 -30.80
CA ARG A 88 2.22 -0.45 -29.79
C ARG A 88 1.78 -1.90 -29.96
N GLU A 89 2.56 -2.83 -29.39
CA GLU A 89 2.28 -4.27 -29.40
C GLU A 89 2.22 -4.82 -27.96
N HIS A 90 1.37 -5.85 -27.72
CA HIS A 90 1.26 -6.48 -26.40
C HIS A 90 2.46 -7.35 -26.07
N VAL A 91 3.09 -7.95 -27.08
CA VAL A 91 4.28 -8.79 -26.91
C VAL A 91 5.45 -7.93 -26.41
N PHE A 92 6.28 -8.50 -25.55
CA PHE A 92 7.46 -7.79 -25.07
C PHE A 92 8.44 -7.57 -26.24
N PRO A 93 8.99 -6.37 -26.37
CA PRO A 93 10.06 -6.13 -27.34
C PRO A 93 11.30 -6.92 -26.97
N THR A 94 12.07 -7.34 -27.99
CA THR A 94 13.30 -8.13 -27.81
C THR A 94 14.41 -7.35 -27.13
N THR A 95 14.45 -6.04 -27.32
CA THR A 95 15.37 -5.10 -26.68
C THR A 95 14.60 -3.87 -26.27
N ILE A 96 14.71 -3.50 -24.98
CA ILE A 96 14.06 -2.32 -24.43
C ILE A 96 14.88 -1.82 -23.25
N GLU A 97 14.91 -0.52 -23.05
CA GLU A 97 15.50 0.12 -21.89
C GLU A 97 14.38 0.49 -20.92
N PRO A 98 14.37 -0.04 -19.70
CA PRO A 98 13.38 0.31 -18.69
C PRO A 98 13.40 1.81 -18.37
N THR A 99 12.23 2.40 -18.16
CA THR A 99 12.12 3.76 -17.62
C THR A 99 12.01 3.70 -16.11
N VAL A 100 12.94 4.36 -15.42
CA VAL A 100 12.93 4.53 -13.97
C VAL A 100 12.59 5.98 -13.64
N PHE A 101 11.53 6.18 -12.87
CA PHE A 101 11.06 7.50 -12.44
C PHE A 101 11.02 7.56 -10.91
N LEU A 102 11.71 8.56 -10.34
CA LEU A 102 11.83 8.76 -8.91
C LEU A 102 11.37 10.18 -8.56
N THR A 103 10.57 10.32 -7.49
CA THR A 103 10.22 11.62 -6.94
C THR A 103 10.32 11.66 -5.42
N ALA A 104 10.66 12.83 -4.89
CA ALA A 104 10.54 13.17 -3.48
C ALA A 104 9.62 14.39 -3.35
N SER A 105 8.60 14.29 -2.51
CA SER A 105 7.68 15.40 -2.23
C SER A 105 7.54 15.59 -0.72
N PRO A 106 7.46 16.85 -0.23
CA PRO A 106 7.23 17.10 1.20
C PRO A 106 6.04 16.29 1.70
N PHE A 107 6.19 15.68 2.86
CA PHE A 107 5.17 14.86 3.47
C PHE A 107 5.11 15.13 4.97
N THR A 108 3.91 15.35 5.49
CA THR A 108 3.68 15.43 6.93
C THR A 108 2.67 14.34 7.26
N ALA A 109 3.06 13.44 8.14
CA ALA A 109 2.12 12.46 8.67
C ALA A 109 1.02 13.21 9.42
N GLY A 110 -0.21 13.13 8.92
CA GLY A 110 -1.37 13.73 9.55
C GLY A 110 -1.79 12.95 10.81
N ALA A 111 -2.46 13.64 11.76
CA ALA A 111 -3.15 12.93 12.82
C ALA A 111 -4.21 12.01 12.21
N LEU A 112 -4.17 10.73 12.58
CA LEU A 112 -5.13 9.74 12.09
C LEU A 112 -6.46 9.93 12.82
N THR A 113 -7.46 10.44 12.12
CA THR A 113 -8.81 10.56 12.64
C THR A 113 -9.59 9.30 12.27
N PRO A 114 -10.31 8.67 13.22
CA PRO A 114 -11.21 7.55 12.94
C PRO A 114 -12.12 7.86 11.76
N SER A 115 -12.24 6.94 10.83
CA SER A 115 -12.86 7.17 9.52
C SER A 115 -13.90 6.11 9.19
N ARG A 116 -14.59 6.29 8.07
CA ARG A 116 -15.54 5.31 7.53
C ARG A 116 -14.96 4.60 6.32
N ALA A 117 -15.47 3.41 6.02
CA ALA A 117 -15.21 2.72 4.77
C ALA A 117 -16.53 2.30 4.10
N ILE A 118 -16.48 2.10 2.78
CA ILE A 118 -17.52 1.37 2.05
C ILE A 118 -17.06 -0.06 1.81
N VAL A 119 -17.99 -1.00 1.65
CA VAL A 119 -17.67 -2.40 1.28
C VAL A 119 -18.11 -2.62 -0.16
N ARG A 120 -17.21 -3.12 -1.02
CA ARG A 120 -17.47 -3.31 -2.45
C ARG A 120 -16.89 -4.61 -2.99
N PRO A 121 -17.48 -5.18 -4.05
CA PRO A 121 -16.82 -6.26 -4.78
C PRO A 121 -15.45 -5.84 -5.32
N ASP A 122 -14.46 -6.74 -5.23
CA ASP A 122 -13.12 -6.50 -5.75
C ASP A 122 -13.11 -6.62 -7.29
N ILE A 123 -13.12 -5.48 -7.97
CA ILE A 123 -13.08 -5.37 -9.44
C ILE A 123 -11.65 -5.30 -10.01
N ARG A 124 -10.63 -5.40 -9.16
CA ARG A 124 -9.23 -5.36 -9.59
C ARG A 124 -8.85 -6.67 -10.29
N TRP A 125 -7.69 -6.68 -10.93
CA TRP A 125 -7.18 -7.91 -11.51
C TRP A 125 -6.83 -8.97 -10.44
N HIS A 126 -6.44 -10.20 -10.89
CA HIS A 126 -6.22 -11.33 -9.96
C HIS A 126 -4.75 -11.56 -9.59
N ARG A 127 -3.89 -10.54 -9.65
CA ARG A 127 -2.47 -10.61 -9.28
C ARG A 127 -2.04 -9.37 -8.48
N ASN A 128 -2.80 -9.06 -7.43
CA ASN A 128 -2.55 -7.90 -6.56
C ASN A 128 -1.27 -8.06 -5.71
N SER A 129 -0.72 -9.28 -5.62
CA SER A 129 0.61 -9.54 -5.04
C SER A 129 1.73 -8.80 -5.78
N ILE A 130 1.52 -8.39 -7.03
CA ILE A 130 2.40 -7.52 -7.80
C ILE A 130 1.98 -6.06 -7.59
N LYS A 131 2.88 -5.21 -7.10
CA LYS A 131 2.61 -3.78 -6.95
C LYS A 131 2.71 -3.05 -8.30
N SER A 132 1.74 -3.35 -9.16
CA SER A 132 1.64 -2.88 -10.55
C SER A 132 1.05 -1.46 -10.64
N VAL A 133 1.46 -0.69 -11.66
CA VAL A 133 0.85 0.61 -12.00
C VAL A 133 -0.52 0.48 -12.70
N SER A 134 -1.03 -0.73 -12.94
CA SER A 134 -2.36 -1.00 -13.49
C SER A 134 -3.45 -0.78 -12.44
N LEU A 135 -3.67 0.46 -12.01
CA LEU A 135 -4.44 0.82 -10.82
C LEU A 135 -5.87 1.32 -11.11
N LEU A 136 -6.42 1.14 -12.32
CA LEU A 136 -7.74 1.71 -12.65
C LEU A 136 -8.84 1.22 -11.70
N GLY A 137 -8.86 -0.07 -11.34
CA GLY A 137 -9.80 -0.61 -10.36
C GLY A 137 -9.68 0.05 -8.99
N ASN A 138 -8.45 0.22 -8.50
CA ASN A 138 -8.18 0.91 -7.23
C ASN A 138 -8.63 2.38 -7.27
N VAL A 139 -8.37 3.09 -8.38
CA VAL A 139 -8.75 4.50 -8.56
C VAL A 139 -10.28 4.67 -8.52
N LEU A 140 -11.02 3.81 -9.24
CA LEU A 140 -12.49 3.87 -9.27
C LEU A 140 -13.07 3.60 -7.88
N LEU A 141 -12.56 2.59 -7.17
CA LEU A 141 -13.01 2.23 -5.83
C LEU A 141 -12.67 3.31 -4.78
N ALA A 142 -11.49 3.90 -4.85
CA ALA A 142 -11.10 5.01 -3.98
C ALA A 142 -11.95 6.27 -4.24
N GLU A 143 -12.26 6.57 -5.50
CA GLU A 143 -13.14 7.70 -5.84
C GLU A 143 -14.58 7.45 -5.36
N GLU A 144 -15.09 6.22 -5.50
CA GLU A 144 -16.40 5.87 -4.96
C GLU A 144 -16.44 6.02 -3.42
N ALA A 145 -15.41 5.55 -2.71
CA ALA A 145 -15.30 5.77 -1.26
C ALA A 145 -15.34 7.26 -0.92
N ARG A 146 -14.58 8.08 -1.62
CA ARG A 146 -14.58 9.54 -1.42
C ARG A 146 -15.96 10.16 -1.63
N GLN A 147 -16.71 9.73 -2.66
CA GLN A 147 -18.08 10.22 -2.94
C GLN A 147 -19.06 9.85 -1.82
N HIS A 148 -18.84 8.73 -1.13
CA HIS A 148 -19.60 8.31 0.06
C HIS A 148 -19.07 8.93 1.38
N GLY A 149 -18.09 9.84 1.34
CA GLY A 149 -17.49 10.43 2.54
C GLY A 149 -16.71 9.42 3.37
N ALA A 150 -16.20 8.36 2.73
CA ALA A 150 -15.39 7.31 3.32
C ALA A 150 -13.91 7.48 2.96
N ALA A 151 -13.02 7.02 3.83
CA ALA A 151 -11.57 7.08 3.62
C ALA A 151 -11.04 5.93 2.74
N GLU A 152 -11.77 4.81 2.68
CA GLU A 152 -11.39 3.60 1.94
C GLU A 152 -12.61 2.82 1.44
N ALA A 153 -12.39 2.02 0.41
CA ALA A 153 -13.27 0.91 0.06
C ALA A 153 -12.61 -0.40 0.51
N ILE A 154 -13.26 -1.12 1.42
CA ILE A 154 -12.89 -2.50 1.79
C ILE A 154 -13.47 -3.43 0.71
N LEU A 155 -12.64 -4.32 0.19
CA LEU A 155 -12.94 -5.13 -0.98
C LEU A 155 -13.14 -6.60 -0.60
N HIS A 156 -14.02 -7.26 -1.35
CA HIS A 156 -14.29 -8.68 -1.13
C HIS A 156 -14.49 -9.43 -2.45
N ARG A 157 -14.24 -10.75 -2.43
CA ARG A 157 -14.64 -11.71 -3.46
C ARG A 157 -15.54 -12.76 -2.82
N ASP A 158 -16.76 -12.87 -3.31
CA ASP A 158 -17.77 -13.84 -2.80
C ASP A 158 -17.97 -13.79 -1.27
N GLY A 159 -17.88 -12.59 -0.68
CA GLY A 159 -18.03 -12.38 0.76
C GLY A 159 -16.74 -12.48 1.57
N GLU A 160 -15.67 -13.01 1.02
CA GLU A 160 -14.35 -13.05 1.64
C GLU A 160 -13.60 -11.73 1.40
N VAL A 161 -13.19 -11.06 2.48
CA VAL A 161 -12.43 -9.81 2.42
C VAL A 161 -11.06 -10.07 1.79
N THR A 162 -10.70 -9.23 0.83
CA THR A 162 -9.35 -9.23 0.27
C THR A 162 -8.48 -8.18 0.96
N GLU A 163 -8.55 -6.95 0.55
CA GLU A 163 -7.89 -5.80 1.17
C GLU A 163 -8.73 -4.53 0.94
N ALA A 164 -8.20 -3.34 1.18
CA ALA A 164 -8.87 -2.11 0.79
C ALA A 164 -8.31 -1.55 -0.54
N SER A 165 -8.92 -0.48 -1.03
CA SER A 165 -8.54 0.14 -2.32
C SER A 165 -7.07 0.56 -2.38
N THR A 166 -6.46 0.94 -1.24
CA THR A 166 -5.05 1.36 -1.15
C THR A 166 -4.31 0.83 0.08
N SER A 167 -4.90 -0.11 0.84
CA SER A 167 -4.45 -0.54 2.16
C SER A 167 -4.78 -2.01 2.42
N ASN A 168 -4.06 -2.68 3.35
CA ASN A 168 -4.50 -3.96 3.87
C ASN A 168 -5.49 -3.78 5.03
N VAL A 169 -6.35 -4.77 5.25
CA VAL A 169 -7.40 -4.76 6.28
C VAL A 169 -6.99 -5.62 7.47
N PHE A 170 -7.28 -5.12 8.66
CA PHE A 170 -7.15 -5.82 9.93
C PHE A 170 -8.40 -5.65 10.76
N LEU A 171 -8.64 -6.62 11.64
CA LEU A 171 -9.66 -6.52 12.68
C LEU A 171 -9.16 -7.09 14.01
N LEU A 172 -9.65 -6.54 15.09
CA LEU A 172 -9.49 -7.06 16.45
C LEU A 172 -10.83 -7.64 16.90
N ALA A 173 -10.83 -8.89 17.31
CA ALA A 173 -12.00 -9.59 17.80
C ALA A 173 -11.60 -10.60 18.88
N ALA A 174 -12.25 -10.55 20.05
CA ALA A 174 -11.98 -11.44 21.18
C ALA A 174 -10.49 -11.55 21.57
N GLY A 175 -9.75 -10.43 21.48
CA GLY A 175 -8.34 -10.37 21.81
C GLY A 175 -7.39 -10.96 20.73
N VAL A 176 -7.90 -11.26 19.56
CA VAL A 176 -7.12 -11.78 18.42
C VAL A 176 -7.02 -10.73 17.32
N LEU A 177 -5.81 -10.49 16.84
CA LEU A 177 -5.57 -9.69 15.62
C LEU A 177 -5.74 -10.57 14.41
N ARG A 178 -6.70 -10.24 13.52
CA ARG A 178 -6.96 -10.99 12.31
C ARG A 178 -6.74 -10.14 11.06
N THR A 179 -6.29 -10.79 10.00
CA THR A 179 -6.10 -10.17 8.68
C THR A 179 -6.20 -11.25 7.60
N PRO A 180 -6.70 -10.93 6.39
CA PRO A 180 -6.70 -11.88 5.28
C PRO A 180 -5.32 -12.48 5.01
N PRO A 181 -5.24 -13.78 4.64
CA PRO A 181 -3.98 -14.47 4.36
C PRO A 181 -3.32 -13.90 3.09
N LEU A 182 -1.99 -13.98 3.02
CA LEU A 182 -1.26 -13.60 1.80
C LEU A 182 -1.66 -14.52 0.63
N SER A 183 -2.02 -13.90 -0.47
CA SER A 183 -2.42 -14.59 -1.71
C SER A 183 -2.23 -13.64 -2.90
N ASP A 184 -2.54 -14.10 -4.11
CA ASP A 184 -2.61 -13.20 -5.27
C ASP A 184 -3.76 -12.19 -5.21
N ALA A 185 -4.69 -12.32 -4.26
CA ALA A 185 -5.78 -11.38 -4.09
C ALA A 185 -5.37 -10.08 -3.37
N ILE A 186 -4.25 -10.09 -2.62
CA ILE A 186 -3.82 -8.95 -1.80
C ILE A 186 -2.36 -8.59 -2.02
N LEU A 187 -2.03 -7.31 -1.76
CA LEU A 187 -0.64 -6.87 -1.74
C LEU A 187 0.02 -7.29 -0.41
N PRO A 188 1.26 -7.86 -0.43
CA PRO A 188 2.05 -8.05 0.79
C PRO A 188 2.53 -6.68 1.30
N GLY A 189 1.68 -6.03 2.12
CA GLY A 189 1.92 -4.68 2.63
C GLY A 189 3.08 -4.63 3.61
N ILE A 190 3.97 -3.63 3.48
CA ILE A 190 5.08 -3.43 4.42
C ILE A 190 4.54 -3.07 5.80
N THR A 191 3.57 -2.17 5.88
CA THR A 191 2.93 -1.83 7.16
C THR A 191 2.18 -3.02 7.74
N ARG A 192 1.55 -3.88 6.89
CA ARG A 192 0.95 -5.14 7.35
C ARG A 192 1.98 -6.03 8.03
N HIS A 193 3.15 -6.22 7.40
CA HIS A 193 4.24 -7.02 7.97
C HIS A 193 4.71 -6.47 9.33
N LEU A 194 4.99 -5.16 9.41
CA LEU A 194 5.42 -4.51 10.65
C LEU A 194 4.37 -4.61 11.77
N VAL A 195 3.08 -4.51 11.43
CA VAL A 195 1.97 -4.66 12.40
C VAL A 195 1.92 -6.07 12.97
N LEU A 196 2.13 -7.11 12.15
CA LEU A 196 2.18 -8.50 12.62
C LEU A 196 3.38 -8.75 13.54
N GLU A 197 4.57 -8.24 13.19
CA GLU A 197 5.76 -8.34 14.06
C GLU A 197 5.54 -7.62 15.41
N LEU A 198 4.95 -6.42 15.38
CA LEU A 198 4.62 -5.69 16.62
C LEU A 198 3.58 -6.43 17.47
N ALA A 199 2.55 -6.99 16.84
CA ALA A 199 1.53 -7.76 17.54
C ALA A 199 2.13 -8.99 18.24
N GLU A 200 2.99 -9.73 17.54
CA GLU A 200 3.72 -10.86 18.12
C GLU A 200 4.61 -10.43 19.30
N ALA A 201 5.40 -9.34 19.11
CA ALA A 201 6.28 -8.81 20.14
C ALA A 201 5.53 -8.34 21.41
N HIS A 202 4.25 -7.94 21.26
CA HIS A 202 3.39 -7.54 22.39
C HIS A 202 2.49 -8.67 22.90
N GLY A 203 2.69 -9.92 22.43
CA GLY A 203 1.96 -11.10 22.88
C GLY A 203 0.49 -11.14 22.44
N LEU A 204 0.13 -10.40 21.38
CA LEU A 204 -1.20 -10.45 20.81
C LEU A 204 -1.33 -11.71 19.93
N ALA A 205 -2.39 -12.48 20.12
CA ALA A 205 -2.67 -13.62 19.25
C ALA A 205 -2.98 -13.14 17.82
N ILE A 206 -2.45 -13.85 16.82
CA ILE A 206 -2.57 -13.51 15.40
C ILE A 206 -3.28 -14.64 14.68
N ASP A 207 -4.22 -14.29 13.79
CA ASP A 207 -4.89 -15.21 12.88
C ASP A 207 -4.91 -14.64 11.45
N GLU A 208 -4.19 -15.28 10.54
CA GLU A 208 -4.12 -14.97 9.11
C GLU A 208 -5.03 -15.91 8.29
N SER A 209 -6.18 -16.30 8.83
CA SER A 209 -7.19 -17.05 8.08
C SER A 209 -8.14 -16.11 7.30
N PRO A 210 -8.93 -16.63 6.34
CA PRO A 210 -9.93 -15.84 5.63
C PRO A 210 -10.85 -15.06 6.57
N VAL A 211 -11.15 -13.82 6.22
CA VAL A 211 -12.05 -12.92 6.93
C VAL A 211 -13.30 -12.71 6.09
N MET A 212 -14.48 -12.90 6.69
CA MET A 212 -15.74 -12.65 6.01
C MET A 212 -16.25 -11.23 6.29
N ILE A 213 -17.06 -10.67 5.37
CA ILE A 213 -17.60 -9.30 5.48
C ILE A 213 -18.37 -9.10 6.79
N ASP A 214 -19.15 -10.07 7.22
CA ASP A 214 -19.97 -9.99 8.42
C ASP A 214 -19.12 -9.94 9.70
N GLU A 215 -17.93 -10.49 9.68
CA GLU A 215 -16.98 -10.39 10.79
C GLU A 215 -16.48 -8.95 11.00
N LEU A 216 -16.48 -8.10 9.96
CA LEU A 216 -16.07 -6.69 10.10
C LEU A 216 -17.00 -5.92 11.04
N THR A 217 -18.31 -6.13 10.95
CA THR A 217 -19.28 -5.47 11.83
C THR A 217 -19.35 -6.07 13.23
N ALA A 218 -18.94 -7.34 13.38
CA ALA A 218 -18.88 -8.03 14.67
C ALA A 218 -17.58 -7.74 15.42
N ALA A 219 -16.57 -7.13 14.79
CA ALA A 219 -15.28 -6.83 15.36
C ALA A 219 -15.34 -5.69 16.40
N GLU A 220 -14.44 -5.71 17.37
CA GLU A 220 -14.22 -4.61 18.32
C GLU A 220 -13.59 -3.39 17.64
N THR A 221 -12.67 -3.63 16.73
CA THR A 221 -11.99 -2.60 15.93
C THR A 221 -11.66 -3.15 14.55
N VAL A 222 -11.89 -2.36 13.51
CA VAL A 222 -11.35 -2.57 12.17
C VAL A 222 -10.38 -1.43 11.86
N PHE A 223 -9.28 -1.72 11.21
CA PHE A 223 -8.36 -0.70 10.73
C PHE A 223 -7.70 -1.11 9.43
N VAL A 224 -7.17 -0.13 8.71
CA VAL A 224 -6.44 -0.37 7.46
C VAL A 224 -5.02 0.17 7.56
N THR A 225 -4.09 -0.42 6.80
CA THR A 225 -2.66 -0.11 6.92
C THR A 225 -2.02 0.26 5.59
N SER A 226 -1.23 1.34 5.59
CA SER A 226 -0.41 1.73 4.44
C SER A 226 0.84 2.49 4.86
N SER A 227 1.88 2.51 4.02
CA SER A 227 3.19 3.11 4.32
C SER A 227 3.15 4.62 4.59
N THR A 228 2.15 5.34 4.08
CA THR A 228 2.04 6.80 4.24
C THR A 228 1.01 7.22 5.29
N ARG A 229 -0.01 6.40 5.57
CA ARG A 229 -1.03 6.70 6.58
C ARG A 229 -0.83 5.93 7.89
N GLY A 230 0.03 4.90 7.89
CA GLY A 230 0.17 4.04 9.06
C GLY A 230 -1.11 3.20 9.30
N LEU A 231 -1.61 3.18 10.53
CA LEU A 231 -2.79 2.42 10.96
C LEU A 231 -3.99 3.35 11.07
N LEU A 232 -4.92 3.31 10.11
CA LEU A 232 -6.12 4.13 10.09
C LEU A 232 -7.31 3.34 10.64
N PRO A 233 -7.89 3.71 11.81
CA PRO A 233 -9.06 3.02 12.34
C PRO A 233 -10.32 3.34 11.54
N ILE A 234 -11.12 2.30 11.29
CA ILE A 234 -12.41 2.36 10.62
C ILE A 234 -13.51 2.10 11.66
N VAL A 235 -14.31 3.10 11.90
CA VAL A 235 -15.36 3.07 12.96
C VAL A 235 -16.76 2.81 12.42
N ALA A 236 -16.93 2.83 11.10
CA ALA A 236 -18.19 2.46 10.46
C ALA A 236 -17.96 1.99 9.02
N ILE A 237 -18.77 1.07 8.56
CA ILE A 237 -18.77 0.58 7.16
C ILE A 237 -20.18 0.70 6.55
N GLU A 238 -20.21 0.85 5.21
CA GLU A 238 -21.45 0.92 4.43
C GLU A 238 -21.41 -0.09 3.25
N PRO A 239 -22.37 -1.03 3.18
CA PRO A 239 -23.39 -1.34 4.18
C PRO A 239 -22.78 -1.99 5.42
N GLY A 240 -23.46 -1.92 6.58
CA GLY A 240 -23.04 -2.62 7.79
C GLY A 240 -23.28 -1.82 9.08
N GLY A 241 -22.90 -0.56 9.11
CA GLY A 241 -23.13 0.30 10.29
C GLY A 241 -21.87 0.59 11.10
N VAL A 242 -22.03 0.86 12.38
CA VAL A 242 -20.95 1.18 13.33
C VAL A 242 -20.22 -0.10 13.72
N ILE A 243 -18.90 -0.02 13.84
CA ILE A 243 -18.01 -1.10 14.29
C ILE A 243 -17.77 -0.91 15.78
N GLY A 244 -17.96 -1.97 16.57
CA GLY A 244 -17.85 -1.90 18.02
C GLY A 244 -18.70 -0.76 18.61
N ASP A 245 -18.09 0.04 19.46
CA ASP A 245 -18.71 1.23 20.07
C ASP A 245 -18.50 2.52 19.25
N GLY A 246 -17.97 2.43 18.03
CA GLY A 246 -17.64 3.58 17.19
C GLY A 246 -16.34 4.29 17.57
N ILE A 247 -15.57 3.69 18.46
CA ILE A 247 -14.23 4.15 18.88
C ILE A 247 -13.24 2.99 18.80
N PRO A 248 -11.96 3.27 18.51
CA PRO A 248 -10.91 2.25 18.53
C PRO A 248 -10.74 1.62 19.91
N SER A 249 -10.49 0.31 19.96
CA SER A 249 -10.24 -0.41 21.22
C SER A 249 -8.88 -0.03 21.84
N PRO A 250 -8.69 -0.20 23.18
CA PRO A 250 -7.40 0.04 23.82
C PRO A 250 -6.27 -0.81 23.24
N GLN A 251 -6.56 -2.01 22.76
CA GLN A 251 -5.56 -2.87 22.08
C GLN A 251 -5.09 -2.26 20.78
N PHE A 252 -5.99 -1.67 20.00
CA PHE A 252 -5.61 -0.93 18.80
C PHE A 252 -4.74 0.30 19.14
N GLU A 253 -5.10 1.06 20.15
CA GLU A 253 -4.33 2.23 20.60
C GLU A 253 -2.90 1.83 21.02
N ASN A 254 -2.75 0.72 21.75
CA ASN A 254 -1.44 0.19 22.10
C ASN A 254 -0.62 -0.19 20.87
N LEU A 255 -1.22 -0.87 19.90
CA LEU A 255 -0.56 -1.26 18.65
C LEU A 255 -0.17 -0.03 17.80
N GLN A 256 -1.06 0.97 17.76
CA GLN A 256 -0.80 2.24 17.07
C GLN A 256 0.36 3.00 17.69
N ASN A 257 0.41 3.07 19.04
CA ASN A 257 1.51 3.71 19.76
C ASN A 257 2.84 2.96 19.53
N ALA A 258 2.83 1.63 19.57
CA ALA A 258 4.01 0.82 19.26
C ALA A 258 4.50 1.05 17.82
N TYR A 259 3.59 1.14 16.86
CA TYR A 259 3.92 1.45 15.47
C TYR A 259 4.52 2.86 15.33
N GLN A 260 3.96 3.87 16.00
CA GLN A 260 4.52 5.22 16.00
C GLN A 260 5.93 5.26 16.62
N ALA A 261 6.13 4.57 17.74
CA ALA A 261 7.45 4.45 18.35
C ALA A 261 8.47 3.80 17.40
N LEU A 262 8.07 2.74 16.68
CA LEU A 262 8.92 2.10 15.66
C LEU A 262 9.36 3.10 14.56
N LEU A 263 8.47 4.00 14.14
CA LEU A 263 8.79 5.00 13.12
C LEU A 263 9.82 6.05 13.59
N HIS A 264 9.96 6.28 14.89
CA HIS A 264 10.90 7.26 15.44
C HIS A 264 12.23 6.64 15.93
N HIS A 265 12.34 5.30 15.98
CA HIS A 265 13.51 4.61 16.54
C HIS A 265 14.31 3.76 15.52
N GLN A 266 13.92 3.72 14.25
CA GLN A 266 14.63 3.00 13.19
C GLN A 266 15.47 3.92 12.33
#